data_0bee1129ca7dc4e7111eaa9fbe80379a
#
_entry.id   0bee1129ca7dc4e7111eaa9fbe80379a
#
_cell.length_a   1.000
_cell.length_b   1.000
_cell.length_c   1.000
_cell.angle_alpha   90.00
_cell.angle_beta   90.00
_cell.angle_gamma   90.00
#
_symmetry.space_group_name_H-M   'P 1'
#
loop_
_entity.id
_entity.type
_entity.pdbx_description
1 polymer ?
#
loop_
_entity_poly.entity_id
_entity_poly.type
_entity_poly.pdbx_seq_one_letter_code
_entity_poly.pdbx_strand_id
1 'polypeptide(L)'
;MNNLLKSIQQCFPKASVATDFFIRLNQTLEQQHGFVPTNTRFDEGACCDEISGPELLRLEQHWGERFKFGGLAGYCHGGKTGLGAVRHHVPEQDGQRSLL
;
A
#
# COMPACT_ATOMS: atom_id res chain seq x y z
N MET A 1 -4.18 7.95 23.23
CA MET A 1 -3.71 7.01 22.19
C MET A 1 -3.47 5.60 22.72
N ASN A 2 -2.68 5.44 23.79
CA ASN A 2 -2.41 4.09 24.33
C ASN A 2 -3.67 3.37 24.82
N ASN A 3 -4.64 4.09 25.41
CA ASN A 3 -5.88 3.48 25.87
C ASN A 3 -6.78 3.04 24.73
N LEU A 4 -6.81 3.80 23.63
CA LEU A 4 -7.58 3.43 22.45
C LEU A 4 -6.99 2.18 21.80
N LEU A 5 -5.67 2.13 21.62
CA LEU A 5 -5.00 0.96 21.06
C LEU A 5 -5.26 -0.29 21.90
N LYS A 6 -5.14 -0.18 23.22
CA LYS A 6 -5.42 -1.30 24.12
C LYS A 6 -6.87 -1.79 23.99
N SER A 7 -7.82 -0.87 23.87
CA SER A 7 -9.23 -1.24 23.68
C SER A 7 -9.45 -1.98 22.36
N ILE A 8 -8.80 -1.52 21.29
CA ILE A 8 -8.87 -2.18 19.98
C ILE A 8 -8.22 -3.56 20.05
N GLN A 9 -7.11 -3.71 20.74
CA GLN A 9 -6.39 -4.97 20.87
C GLN A 9 -7.15 -6.03 21.65
N GLN A 10 -8.15 -5.65 22.44
CA GLN A 10 -9.04 -6.61 23.08
C GLN A 10 -9.84 -7.41 22.04
N CYS A 11 -10.24 -6.78 20.94
CA CYS A 11 -10.96 -7.43 19.85
C CYS A 11 -10.04 -7.91 18.73
N PHE A 12 -8.95 -7.20 18.52
CA PHE A 12 -7.98 -7.45 17.46
C PHE A 12 -6.58 -7.48 18.05
N PRO A 13 -6.15 -8.61 18.64
CA PRO A 13 -4.89 -8.68 19.40
C PRO A 13 -3.64 -8.28 18.62
N LYS A 14 -3.66 -8.41 17.30
CA LYS A 14 -2.52 -8.04 16.44
C LYS A 14 -2.56 -6.61 15.92
N ALA A 15 -3.56 -5.83 16.33
CA ALA A 15 -3.65 -4.43 15.92
C ALA A 15 -2.43 -3.65 16.38
N SER A 16 -1.95 -2.75 15.54
CA SER A 16 -0.80 -1.88 15.82
C SER A 16 -1.06 -0.49 15.28
N VAL A 17 -0.27 0.47 15.73
CA VAL A 17 -0.29 1.82 15.17
C VAL A 17 0.14 1.74 13.70
N ALA A 18 -0.56 2.50 12.83
CA ALA A 18 -0.31 2.46 11.38
C ALA A 18 1.16 2.73 11.03
N THR A 19 1.79 3.71 11.68
CA THR A 19 3.20 4.01 11.44
C THR A 19 4.10 2.79 11.67
N ASP A 20 3.91 2.10 12.78
CA ASP A 20 4.69 0.91 13.12
C ASP A 20 4.41 -0.23 12.14
N PHE A 21 3.15 -0.39 11.75
CA PHE A 21 2.76 -1.38 10.76
C PHE A 21 3.48 -1.15 9.42
N PHE A 22 3.46 0.07 8.90
CA PHE A 22 4.08 0.36 7.61
C PHE A 22 5.61 0.23 7.64
N ILE A 23 6.25 0.59 8.75
CA ILE A 23 7.70 0.36 8.92
C ILE A 23 8.00 -1.13 8.81
N ARG A 24 7.26 -1.97 9.53
CA ARG A 24 7.45 -3.42 9.50
C ARG A 24 7.12 -4.02 8.14
N LEU A 25 6.07 -3.52 7.49
CA LEU A 25 5.69 -3.97 6.15
C LEU A 25 6.81 -3.71 5.16
N ASN A 26 7.33 -2.48 5.13
CA ASN A 26 8.42 -2.11 4.23
C ASN A 26 9.67 -2.95 4.49
N GLN A 27 10.04 -3.15 5.74
CA GLN A 27 11.16 -3.99 6.11
C GLN A 27 10.97 -5.45 5.64
N THR A 28 9.78 -5.99 5.81
CA THR A 28 9.46 -7.35 5.38
C THR A 28 9.56 -7.48 3.87
N LEU A 29 9.01 -6.52 3.13
CA LEU A 29 9.07 -6.53 1.67
C LEU A 29 10.51 -6.45 1.17
N GLU A 30 11.33 -5.63 1.79
CA GLU A 30 12.73 -5.47 1.39
C GLU A 30 13.59 -6.68 1.79
N GLN A 31 13.50 -7.12 3.04
CA GLN A 31 14.41 -8.15 3.58
C GLN A 31 14.00 -9.56 3.19
N GLN A 32 12.71 -9.85 3.10
CA GLN A 32 12.23 -11.21 2.84
C GLN A 32 11.81 -11.44 1.40
N HIS A 33 11.40 -10.39 0.68
CA HIS A 33 10.85 -10.52 -0.66
C HIS A 33 11.66 -9.78 -1.74
N GLY A 34 12.69 -9.06 -1.35
CA GLY A 34 13.61 -8.41 -2.29
C GLY A 34 13.07 -7.18 -3.00
N PHE A 35 11.96 -6.61 -2.53
CA PHE A 35 11.48 -5.33 -3.06
C PHE A 35 12.35 -4.20 -2.52
N VAL A 36 12.87 -3.38 -3.43
CA VAL A 36 13.58 -2.15 -3.05
C VAL A 36 13.06 -0.99 -3.90
N PRO A 37 13.08 0.25 -3.41
CA PRO A 37 12.50 1.38 -4.15
C PRO A 37 13.06 1.56 -5.55
N THR A 38 14.32 1.21 -5.78
CA THR A 38 14.98 1.38 -7.07
C THR A 38 14.56 0.36 -8.11
N ASN A 39 14.00 -0.80 -7.71
CA ASN A 39 13.57 -1.83 -8.64
C ASN A 39 12.06 -2.07 -8.60
N THR A 40 11.32 -1.28 -7.83
CA THR A 40 9.91 -1.54 -7.58
C THR A 40 9.06 -0.41 -8.12
N ARG A 41 8.01 -0.78 -8.84
CA ARG A 41 6.95 0.13 -9.23
C ARG A 41 5.79 -0.02 -8.27
N PHE A 42 5.39 1.09 -7.68
CA PHE A 42 4.32 1.10 -6.69
C PHE A 42 3.02 1.60 -7.30
N ASP A 43 1.97 0.79 -7.16
CA ASP A 43 0.62 1.14 -7.55
C ASP A 43 -0.29 1.06 -6.33
N GLU A 44 -1.25 1.96 -6.24
CA GLU A 44 -2.17 1.97 -5.10
C GLU A 44 -3.63 1.98 -5.51
N GLY A 45 -4.42 1.19 -4.80
CA GLY A 45 -5.87 1.23 -4.87
C GLY A 45 -6.43 1.52 -3.49
N ALA A 46 -7.14 2.63 -3.33
CA ALA A 46 -7.69 3.03 -2.05
C ALA A 46 -8.96 3.85 -2.23
N CYS A 47 -9.74 3.95 -1.16
CA CYS A 47 -10.85 4.87 -1.09
C CYS A 47 -10.34 6.30 -1.24
N CYS A 48 -11.10 7.13 -1.98
CA CYS A 48 -10.75 8.54 -2.19
C CYS A 48 -10.94 9.40 -0.94
N ASP A 49 -11.44 8.84 0.15
CA ASP A 49 -11.61 9.56 1.40
C ASP A 49 -10.26 10.10 1.90
N GLU A 50 -10.28 11.36 2.33
CA GLU A 50 -9.10 12.05 2.83
C GLU A 50 -8.41 11.36 4.02
N ILE A 51 -9.12 10.53 4.76
CA ILE A 51 -8.58 9.78 5.88
C ILE A 51 -7.48 8.81 5.45
N SER A 52 -7.50 8.37 4.19
CA SER A 52 -6.47 7.48 3.63
C SER A 52 -5.19 8.22 3.22
N GLY A 53 -5.24 9.54 3.11
CA GLY A 53 -4.14 10.35 2.57
C GLY A 53 -2.80 10.18 3.28
N PRO A 54 -2.73 10.31 4.61
CA PRO A 54 -1.46 10.22 5.32
C PRO A 54 -0.73 8.89 5.13
N GLU A 55 -1.45 7.78 5.11
CA GLU A 55 -0.86 6.44 4.95
C GLU A 55 -0.36 6.23 3.52
N LEU A 56 -1.12 6.69 2.54
CA LEU A 56 -0.71 6.62 1.15
C LEU A 56 0.51 7.49 0.87
N LEU A 57 0.58 8.67 1.49
CA LEU A 57 1.74 9.53 1.37
C LEU A 57 3.01 8.87 1.94
N ARG A 58 2.92 8.17 3.03
CA ARG A 58 4.05 7.43 3.61
C ARG A 58 4.56 6.36 2.67
N LEU A 59 3.65 5.60 2.05
CA LEU A 59 4.01 4.60 1.06
C LEU A 59 4.68 5.23 -0.15
N GLU A 60 4.13 6.34 -0.65
CA GLU A 60 4.72 7.06 -1.77
C GLU A 60 6.12 7.60 -1.47
N GLN A 61 6.33 8.11 -0.27
CA GLN A 61 7.64 8.61 0.16
C GLN A 61 8.69 7.51 0.19
N HIS A 62 8.29 6.30 0.54
CA HIS A 62 9.20 5.16 0.59
C HIS A 62 9.42 4.53 -0.78
N TRP A 63 8.35 4.29 -1.54
CA TRP A 63 8.40 3.53 -2.81
C TRP A 63 8.53 4.40 -4.05
N GLY A 64 8.30 5.70 -3.94
CA GLY A 64 8.37 6.63 -5.06
C GLY A 64 7.01 6.86 -5.73
N GLU A 65 7.05 7.22 -7.00
CA GLU A 65 5.84 7.50 -7.76
C GLU A 65 4.90 6.30 -7.80
N ARG A 66 3.61 6.59 -7.81
CA ARG A 66 2.56 5.60 -7.78
C ARG A 66 1.55 5.83 -8.89
N PHE A 67 0.99 4.76 -9.39
CA PHE A 67 -0.22 4.78 -10.19
C PHE A 67 -1.42 4.64 -9.25
N LYS A 68 -2.39 5.52 -9.37
CA LYS A 68 -3.58 5.53 -8.52
C LYS A 68 -4.78 4.99 -9.27
N PHE A 69 -5.53 4.12 -8.62
CA PHE A 69 -6.80 3.64 -9.11
C PHE A 69 -7.75 3.42 -7.94
N GLY A 70 -9.04 3.29 -8.24
CA GLY A 70 -10.08 3.22 -7.22
C GLY A 70 -10.78 4.57 -7.05
N GLY A 71 -11.54 4.71 -6.02
CA GLY A 71 -12.31 5.93 -5.76
C GLY A 71 -13.29 5.78 -4.63
N LEU A 72 -14.15 4.77 -4.65
CA LEU A 72 -15.15 4.53 -3.62
C LEU A 72 -14.72 3.38 -2.69
N ALA A 73 -15.14 3.46 -1.43
CA ALA A 73 -14.89 2.42 -0.46
C ALA A 73 -15.47 1.07 -0.94
N GLY A 74 -14.66 0.02 -0.84
CA GLY A 74 -15.07 -1.31 -1.27
C GLY A 74 -15.06 -1.55 -2.78
N TYR A 75 -14.71 -0.53 -3.57
CA TYR A 75 -14.64 -0.66 -5.02
C TYR A 75 -13.25 -1.16 -5.44
N CYS A 76 -13.15 -2.46 -5.64
CA CYS A 76 -11.88 -3.11 -5.92
C CYS A 76 -11.45 -2.89 -7.37
N HIS A 77 -10.34 -2.21 -7.57
CA HIS A 77 -9.62 -2.06 -8.85
C HIS A 77 -10.42 -1.49 -10.03
N GLY A 78 -11.57 -0.90 -9.80
CA GLY A 78 -12.39 -0.35 -10.89
C GLY A 78 -12.85 -1.40 -11.91
N GLY A 79 -13.00 -2.65 -11.49
CA GLY A 79 -13.43 -3.75 -12.34
C GLY A 79 -12.37 -4.13 -13.38
N LYS A 80 -12.83 -4.71 -14.48
CA LYS A 80 -11.96 -5.22 -15.56
C LYS A 80 -11.13 -4.10 -16.20
N THR A 81 -11.72 -2.93 -16.40
CA THR A 81 -11.04 -1.78 -17.00
C THR A 81 -9.94 -1.26 -16.09
N GLY A 82 -10.22 -1.13 -14.79
CA GLY A 82 -9.24 -0.69 -13.80
C GLY A 82 -8.07 -1.66 -13.68
N LEU A 83 -8.35 -2.96 -13.64
CA LEU A 83 -7.31 -3.98 -13.60
C LEU A 83 -6.46 -3.95 -14.88
N GLY A 84 -7.07 -3.73 -16.04
CA GLY A 84 -6.35 -3.58 -17.30
C GLY A 84 -5.41 -2.38 -17.28
N ALA A 85 -5.85 -1.25 -16.74
CA ALA A 85 -5.02 -0.06 -16.61
C ALA A 85 -3.82 -0.30 -15.68
N VAL A 86 -4.02 -0.98 -14.55
CA VAL A 86 -2.93 -1.35 -13.64
C VAL A 86 -1.91 -2.24 -14.35
N ARG A 87 -2.38 -3.28 -15.04
CA ARG A 87 -1.50 -4.18 -15.78
C ARG A 87 -0.70 -3.48 -16.86
N HIS A 88 -1.28 -2.47 -17.50
CA HIS A 88 -0.58 -1.68 -18.51
C HIS A 88 0.56 -0.85 -17.91
N HIS A 89 0.42 -0.42 -16.66
CA HIS A 89 1.43 0.35 -15.94
C HIS A 89 2.45 -0.52 -15.23
N VAL A 90 2.27 -1.83 -15.22
CA VAL A 90 3.21 -2.78 -14.63
C VAL A 90 4.27 -3.13 -15.68
N PRO A 91 5.50 -2.62 -15.56
CA PRO A 91 6.52 -2.98 -16.53
C PRO A 91 7.05 -4.38 -16.25
N GLU A 92 7.03 -5.21 -17.28
CA GLU A 92 7.72 -6.50 -17.27
C GLU A 92 9.13 -6.33 -17.85
N GLN A 93 9.87 -5.29 -17.43
CA GLN A 93 11.14 -4.98 -18.04
C GLN A 93 12.29 -4.97 -17.02
N ASP A 94 13.39 -5.63 -17.40
CA ASP A 94 14.74 -5.44 -16.82
C ASP A 94 14.83 -5.56 -15.30
N GLY A 95 14.17 -6.57 -14.72
CA GLY A 95 14.26 -6.83 -13.31
C GLY A 95 13.42 -5.91 -12.42
N GLN A 96 12.59 -5.05 -13.03
CA GLN A 96 11.63 -4.26 -12.25
C GLN A 96 10.49 -5.13 -11.73
N ARG A 97 10.08 -4.85 -10.52
CA ARG A 97 9.00 -5.55 -9.83
C ARG A 97 7.84 -4.60 -9.57
N SER A 98 6.66 -5.15 -9.43
CA SER A 98 5.46 -4.37 -9.14
C SER A 98 4.93 -4.71 -7.78
N LEU A 99 4.55 -3.67 -7.04
CA LEU A 99 3.94 -3.77 -5.72
C LEU A 99 2.58 -3.10 -5.77
N LEU A 100 1.55 -3.85 -5.43
CA LEU A 100 0.17 -3.39 -5.41
C LEU A 100 -0.39 -3.50 -3.99
#